data_a4a97054e799b8dbdb584b560010d441
#
_entry.id   a4a97054e799b8dbdb584b560010d441
#
_cell.length_a   1.000
_cell.length_b   1.000
_cell.length_c   1.000
_cell.angle_alpha   90.00
_cell.angle_beta   90.00
_cell.angle_gamma   90.00
#
_symmetry.space_group_name_H-M   'P 1'
#
loop_
_entity.id
_entity.type
_entity.pdbx_description
1 polymer ?
#
loop_
_entity_poly.entity_id
_entity_poly.type
_entity_poly.pdbx_seq_one_letter_code
_entity_poly.pdbx_strand_id
1 'polypeptide(L)'
;MKKALLIIAIILGSMTAFAQNLDKTEARLIKAFLAEPAKEGTNAQALKVADINAIANIEGVTVQNGHITAIEWKDKHLGGTLNLAGFKALTKVDVSRNELTAMSVEGCTALVEVNASRNRLTEINLAGCTALQNVQVYKNRLTEIDLANTPMLEKLNVSNNLFVELSVANCFNLKTLNCQGCHLESLNVSGAQALRNLYCGYNKLTSLQLSGVEALQNLNIDDNEITTFIVSGLPSLASLICSDNNMVTLGVRNCNALLDVVCSYNDLTTFTLDDCPNVQYVDCSYNDLTQLVLSNQTFLQRLICNNNQLTMLDVSFDQALTYINCRFNQITDFRTIACDNLRMVACQWNP
;
A
#
# COMPACT_ATOMS: atom_id res chain seq x y z
N MET A 1 24.67 36.81 -45.68
CA MET A 1 24.19 35.45 -45.97
C MET A 1 25.21 34.34 -45.63
N LYS A 2 26.49 34.45 -45.94
CA LYS A 2 27.49 33.38 -45.61
C LYS A 2 27.70 33.11 -44.10
N LYS A 3 27.58 34.11 -43.21
CA LYS A 3 27.71 33.91 -41.74
C LYS A 3 26.48 33.24 -41.10
N ALA A 4 25.29 33.46 -41.64
CA ALA A 4 24.06 32.81 -41.16
C ALA A 4 24.04 31.31 -41.55
N LEU A 5 24.55 30.94 -42.74
CA LEU A 5 24.65 29.55 -43.15
C LEU A 5 25.67 28.76 -42.31
N LEU A 6 26.73 29.43 -41.86
CA LEU A 6 27.77 28.79 -41.03
C LEU A 6 27.24 28.49 -39.59
N ILE A 7 26.43 29.37 -39.04
CA ILE A 7 25.80 29.20 -37.71
C ILE A 7 24.75 28.08 -37.77
N ILE A 8 23.94 28.00 -38.82
CA ILE A 8 22.98 26.91 -39.02
C ILE A 8 23.66 25.57 -39.23
N ALA A 9 24.79 25.54 -39.97
CA ALA A 9 25.60 24.32 -40.13
C ALA A 9 26.25 23.86 -38.81
N ILE A 10 26.67 24.80 -37.95
CA ILE A 10 27.23 24.47 -36.62
C ILE A 10 26.12 23.97 -35.68
N ILE A 11 24.92 24.55 -35.72
CA ILE A 11 23.76 24.09 -34.91
C ILE A 11 23.27 22.74 -35.42
N LEU A 12 23.15 22.52 -36.72
CA LEU A 12 22.82 21.21 -37.31
C LEU A 12 23.95 20.18 -37.13
N GLY A 13 25.21 20.60 -37.21
CA GLY A 13 26.36 19.72 -36.91
C GLY A 13 26.47 19.35 -35.44
N SER A 14 26.09 20.23 -34.52
CA SER A 14 26.03 19.90 -33.09
C SER A 14 24.84 18.99 -32.72
N MET A 15 23.75 19.03 -33.49
CA MET A 15 22.61 18.09 -33.29
C MET A 15 22.88 16.69 -33.85
N THR A 16 23.82 16.54 -34.82
CA THR A 16 24.21 15.22 -35.36
C THR A 16 25.41 14.60 -34.67
N ALA A 17 26.13 15.35 -33.81
CA ALA A 17 27.34 14.86 -33.13
C ALA A 17 27.10 14.15 -31.79
N PHE A 18 25.85 14.03 -31.35
CA PHE A 18 25.45 13.32 -30.12
C PHE A 18 24.62 12.06 -30.38
N ALA A 19 25.01 11.27 -31.39
CA ALA A 19 24.73 9.84 -31.33
C ALA A 19 25.68 9.26 -30.26
N GLN A 20 25.42 9.56 -28.97
CA GLN A 20 26.16 8.93 -27.89
C GLN A 20 25.96 7.43 -28.03
N ASN A 21 27.06 6.70 -28.23
CA ASN A 21 27.03 5.25 -28.26
C ASN A 21 26.47 4.77 -26.91
N LEU A 22 25.28 4.19 -26.93
CA LEU A 22 24.69 3.58 -25.78
C LEU A 22 25.66 2.52 -25.19
N ASP A 23 25.70 2.42 -23.87
CA ASP A 23 26.47 1.38 -23.19
C ASP A 23 26.20 0.00 -23.82
N LYS A 24 27.26 -0.74 -24.10
CA LYS A 24 27.15 -2.01 -24.84
C LYS A 24 26.39 -3.09 -24.07
N THR A 25 26.50 -3.09 -22.75
CA THR A 25 25.79 -4.06 -21.91
C THR A 25 24.30 -3.74 -21.89
N GLU A 26 23.94 -2.46 -21.69
CA GLU A 26 22.56 -1.99 -21.73
C GLU A 26 21.94 -2.30 -23.10
N ALA A 27 22.65 -1.95 -24.20
CA ALA A 27 22.18 -2.25 -25.55
C ALA A 27 21.94 -3.75 -25.77
N ARG A 28 22.86 -4.60 -25.31
CA ARG A 28 22.72 -6.06 -25.45
C ARG A 28 21.51 -6.60 -24.68
N LEU A 29 21.29 -6.15 -23.46
CA LEU A 29 20.16 -6.60 -22.60
C LEU A 29 18.83 -6.14 -23.18
N ILE A 30 18.71 -4.90 -23.64
CA ILE A 30 17.48 -4.41 -24.30
C ILE A 30 17.21 -5.20 -25.59
N LYS A 31 18.23 -5.46 -26.42
CA LYS A 31 18.05 -6.28 -27.64
C LYS A 31 17.57 -7.69 -27.31
N ALA A 32 18.11 -8.32 -26.28
CA ALA A 32 17.65 -9.63 -25.83
C ALA A 32 16.16 -9.58 -25.44
N PHE A 33 15.75 -8.60 -24.64
CA PHE A 33 14.33 -8.41 -24.27
C PHE A 33 13.42 -8.15 -25.49
N LEU A 34 13.88 -7.35 -26.45
CA LEU A 34 13.11 -7.07 -27.66
C LEU A 34 12.83 -8.33 -28.51
N ALA A 35 13.67 -9.34 -28.42
CA ALA A 35 13.49 -10.63 -29.10
C ALA A 35 12.54 -11.59 -28.33
N GLU A 36 12.26 -11.33 -27.04
CA GLU A 36 11.35 -12.16 -26.24
C GLU A 36 9.92 -12.11 -26.80
N PRO A 37 9.12 -13.17 -26.54
CA PRO A 37 7.71 -13.20 -26.92
C PRO A 37 6.89 -12.15 -26.17
N ALA A 38 6.08 -11.40 -26.91
CA ALA A 38 5.00 -10.56 -26.38
C ALA A 38 3.68 -11.32 -26.38
N LYS A 39 2.57 -10.68 -26.03
CA LYS A 39 1.22 -11.25 -26.16
C LYS A 39 0.95 -11.69 -27.60
N GLU A 40 1.39 -10.91 -28.55
CA GLU A 40 1.33 -11.22 -29.98
C GLU A 40 2.71 -10.84 -30.60
N GLY A 41 3.36 -11.79 -31.27
CA GLY A 41 4.68 -11.59 -31.86
C GLY A 41 5.80 -11.45 -30.83
N THR A 42 6.70 -10.47 -31.02
CA THR A 42 7.84 -10.16 -30.15
C THR A 42 7.65 -8.81 -29.44
N ASN A 43 8.43 -8.57 -28.38
CA ASN A 43 8.42 -7.27 -27.69
C ASN A 43 8.84 -6.11 -28.62
N ALA A 44 9.73 -6.37 -29.60
CA ALA A 44 10.07 -5.38 -30.63
C ALA A 44 8.85 -4.97 -31.48
N GLN A 45 8.02 -5.93 -31.85
CA GLN A 45 6.79 -5.66 -32.61
C GLN A 45 5.76 -4.95 -31.76
N ALA A 46 5.59 -5.36 -30.51
CA ALA A 46 4.69 -4.72 -29.56
C ALA A 46 5.05 -3.23 -29.29
N LEU A 47 6.34 -2.93 -29.20
CA LEU A 47 6.88 -1.56 -29.06
C LEU A 47 7.01 -0.82 -30.39
N LYS A 48 6.65 -1.45 -31.53
CA LYS A 48 6.77 -0.88 -32.88
C LYS A 48 8.20 -0.41 -33.21
N VAL A 49 9.19 -1.18 -32.79
CA VAL A 49 10.61 -0.85 -32.99
C VAL A 49 10.97 -1.00 -34.47
N ALA A 50 11.31 0.09 -35.13
CA ALA A 50 11.70 0.12 -36.54
C ALA A 50 13.13 -0.35 -36.76
N ASP A 51 14.06 0.00 -35.86
CA ASP A 51 15.47 -0.42 -35.88
C ASP A 51 15.89 -0.84 -34.47
N ILE A 52 16.17 -2.12 -34.30
CA ILE A 52 16.62 -2.71 -33.03
C ILE A 52 18.01 -2.20 -32.59
N ASN A 53 18.78 -1.56 -33.50
CA ASN A 53 20.04 -0.96 -33.15
C ASN A 53 19.92 0.49 -32.65
N ALA A 54 18.80 1.14 -32.93
CA ALA A 54 18.51 2.51 -32.53
C ALA A 54 17.71 2.58 -31.21
N ILE A 55 18.18 1.90 -30.16
CA ILE A 55 17.47 1.76 -28.86
C ILE A 55 17.08 3.12 -28.27
N ALA A 56 17.93 4.14 -28.40
CA ALA A 56 17.64 5.50 -27.92
C ALA A 56 16.42 6.15 -28.61
N ASN A 57 15.96 5.60 -29.74
CA ASN A 57 14.78 6.08 -30.47
C ASN A 57 13.51 5.28 -30.14
N ILE A 58 13.61 4.26 -29.28
CA ILE A 58 12.44 3.49 -28.86
C ILE A 58 11.57 4.37 -27.96
N GLU A 59 10.31 4.49 -28.28
CA GLU A 59 9.33 5.22 -27.43
C GLU A 59 9.38 4.71 -25.98
N GLY A 60 9.47 5.64 -25.04
CA GLY A 60 9.54 5.31 -23.60
C GLY A 60 10.94 4.96 -23.11
N VAL A 61 12.00 5.06 -23.93
CA VAL A 61 13.39 4.97 -23.50
C VAL A 61 14.00 6.37 -23.41
N THR A 62 14.58 6.71 -22.26
CA THR A 62 15.32 7.96 -22.09
C THR A 62 16.80 7.63 -21.92
N VAL A 63 17.65 8.28 -22.73
CA VAL A 63 19.11 8.10 -22.70
C VAL A 63 19.78 9.42 -22.37
N GLN A 64 20.73 9.41 -21.43
CA GLN A 64 21.58 10.54 -21.07
C GLN A 64 23.03 10.07 -20.94
N ASN A 65 23.96 10.79 -21.56
CA ASN A 65 25.38 10.48 -21.51
C ASN A 65 25.72 9.02 -21.90
N GLY A 66 25.00 8.45 -22.87
CA GLY A 66 25.20 7.09 -23.34
C GLY A 66 24.64 5.99 -22.41
N HIS A 67 23.84 6.34 -21.43
CA HIS A 67 23.20 5.40 -20.53
C HIS A 67 21.68 5.57 -20.52
N ILE A 68 20.93 4.48 -20.35
CA ILE A 68 19.48 4.51 -20.16
C ILE A 68 19.19 4.99 -18.74
N THR A 69 18.40 6.08 -18.64
CA THR A 69 18.00 6.69 -17.36
C THR A 69 16.54 6.44 -17.00
N ALA A 70 15.69 6.14 -18.00
CA ALA A 70 14.30 5.74 -17.74
C ALA A 70 13.79 4.77 -18.81
N ILE A 71 12.88 3.88 -18.38
CA ILE A 71 12.11 2.98 -19.24
C ILE A 71 10.64 3.12 -18.86
N GLU A 72 9.79 3.53 -19.80
CA GLU A 72 8.36 3.77 -19.61
C GLU A 72 7.56 3.01 -20.69
N TRP A 73 7.37 1.71 -20.47
CA TRP A 73 6.68 0.79 -21.38
C TRP A 73 5.38 0.25 -20.80
N LYS A 74 4.63 1.12 -20.17
CA LYS A 74 3.33 0.77 -19.61
C LYS A 74 2.33 0.37 -20.70
N ASP A 75 1.57 -0.72 -20.46
CA ASP A 75 0.43 -1.17 -21.29
C ASP A 75 0.81 -1.41 -22.76
N LYS A 76 1.92 -2.10 -22.98
CA LYS A 76 2.48 -2.40 -24.31
C LYS A 76 2.39 -3.89 -24.65
N HIS A 77 1.69 -4.71 -23.86
CA HIS A 77 1.53 -6.15 -24.06
C HIS A 77 2.85 -6.95 -24.09
N LEU A 78 3.87 -6.45 -23.39
CA LEU A 78 5.19 -7.06 -23.33
C LEU A 78 5.16 -8.35 -22.50
N GLY A 79 5.95 -9.35 -22.91
CA GLY A 79 6.10 -10.61 -22.20
C GLY A 79 7.54 -10.98 -21.88
N GLY A 80 7.72 -12.20 -21.36
CA GLY A 80 9.04 -12.75 -21.05
C GLY A 80 9.72 -12.12 -19.85
N THR A 81 11.07 -12.10 -19.87
CA THR A 81 11.91 -11.66 -18.77
C THR A 81 12.60 -10.33 -19.10
N LEU A 82 12.31 -9.29 -18.33
CA LEU A 82 13.00 -8.00 -18.46
C LEU A 82 14.22 -7.96 -17.55
N ASN A 83 15.42 -8.01 -18.14
CA ASN A 83 16.68 -7.89 -17.42
C ASN A 83 17.34 -6.53 -17.66
N LEU A 84 17.39 -5.69 -16.63
CA LEU A 84 18.04 -4.38 -16.59
C LEU A 84 19.22 -4.35 -15.59
N ALA A 85 19.75 -5.53 -15.24
CA ALA A 85 20.83 -5.61 -14.26
C ALA A 85 22.04 -4.77 -14.65
N GLY A 86 22.54 -3.97 -13.71
CA GLY A 86 23.71 -3.12 -13.89
C GLY A 86 23.49 -1.80 -14.62
N PHE A 87 22.24 -1.40 -14.90
CA PHE A 87 21.93 -0.08 -15.48
C PHE A 87 22.12 1.01 -14.41
N LYS A 88 23.35 1.41 -14.18
CA LYS A 88 23.73 2.27 -13.03
C LYS A 88 23.17 3.68 -13.08
N ALA A 89 22.81 4.17 -14.26
CA ALA A 89 22.20 5.49 -14.45
C ALA A 89 20.67 5.45 -14.48
N LEU A 90 20.07 4.25 -14.44
CA LEU A 90 18.61 4.06 -14.46
C LEU A 90 18.00 4.60 -13.18
N THR A 91 17.08 5.55 -13.29
CA THR A 91 16.39 6.18 -12.16
C THR A 91 14.92 5.78 -12.04
N LYS A 92 14.29 5.39 -13.16
CA LYS A 92 12.86 5.07 -13.22
C LYS A 92 12.57 3.94 -14.19
N VAL A 93 11.68 3.03 -13.76
CA VAL A 93 11.11 1.99 -14.62
C VAL A 93 9.60 1.94 -14.40
N ASP A 94 8.82 2.10 -15.47
CA ASP A 94 7.38 1.78 -15.49
C ASP A 94 7.10 0.80 -16.63
N VAL A 95 6.92 -0.47 -16.27
CA VAL A 95 6.52 -1.57 -17.16
C VAL A 95 5.19 -2.17 -16.72
N SER A 96 4.39 -1.37 -16.06
CA SER A 96 3.09 -1.81 -15.55
C SER A 96 2.12 -2.20 -16.66
N ARG A 97 1.14 -3.08 -16.33
CA ARG A 97 0.11 -3.57 -17.25
C ARG A 97 0.67 -4.28 -18.48
N ASN A 98 1.59 -5.20 -18.25
CA ASN A 98 2.17 -6.06 -19.27
C ASN A 98 1.96 -7.54 -18.90
N GLU A 99 2.66 -8.45 -19.57
CA GLU A 99 2.59 -9.88 -19.33
C GLU A 99 3.95 -10.47 -18.93
N LEU A 100 4.84 -9.61 -18.34
CA LEU A 100 6.17 -10.01 -17.89
C LEU A 100 6.08 -11.12 -16.83
N THR A 101 6.98 -12.10 -16.94
CA THR A 101 7.04 -13.24 -16.02
C THR A 101 8.16 -13.13 -14.99
N ALA A 102 9.23 -12.41 -15.31
CA ALA A 102 10.34 -12.12 -14.40
C ALA A 102 10.94 -10.74 -14.70
N MET A 103 11.55 -10.12 -13.68
CA MET A 103 12.23 -8.84 -13.81
C MET A 103 13.47 -8.79 -12.93
N SER A 104 14.59 -8.24 -13.45
CA SER A 104 15.77 -7.92 -12.66
C SER A 104 16.21 -6.49 -12.90
N VAL A 105 16.41 -5.78 -11.80
CA VAL A 105 17.06 -4.45 -11.74
C VAL A 105 18.29 -4.50 -10.84
N GLU A 106 18.88 -5.68 -10.66
CA GLU A 106 20.06 -5.90 -9.83
C GLU A 106 21.18 -4.91 -10.13
N GLY A 107 21.71 -4.27 -9.10
CA GLY A 107 22.82 -3.31 -9.23
C GLY A 107 22.45 -1.98 -9.88
N CYS A 108 21.17 -1.65 -10.08
CA CYS A 108 20.71 -0.34 -10.53
C CYS A 108 20.78 0.66 -9.35
N THR A 109 21.99 1.09 -9.02
CA THR A 109 22.27 1.87 -7.80
C THR A 109 21.62 3.26 -7.77
N ALA A 110 21.26 3.83 -8.92
CA ALA A 110 20.55 5.12 -9.03
C ALA A 110 19.02 4.97 -9.13
N LEU A 111 18.50 3.74 -9.15
CA LEU A 111 17.05 3.50 -9.35
C LEU A 111 16.24 3.95 -8.14
N VAL A 112 15.30 4.87 -8.38
CA VAL A 112 14.44 5.48 -7.36
C VAL A 112 13.03 4.87 -7.39
N GLU A 113 12.53 4.56 -8.59
CA GLU A 113 11.15 4.10 -8.76
C GLU A 113 11.07 2.91 -9.70
N VAL A 114 10.36 1.86 -9.25
CA VAL A 114 9.97 0.70 -10.04
C VAL A 114 8.46 0.53 -9.99
N ASN A 115 7.81 0.53 -11.14
CA ASN A 115 6.44 0.13 -11.30
C ASN A 115 6.35 -1.04 -12.30
N ALA A 116 6.22 -2.24 -11.76
CA ALA A 116 5.98 -3.47 -12.52
C ALA A 116 4.62 -4.11 -12.15
N SER A 117 3.68 -3.30 -11.67
CA SER A 117 2.36 -3.75 -11.27
C SER A 117 1.54 -4.29 -12.46
N ARG A 118 0.59 -5.20 -12.16
CA ARG A 118 -0.30 -5.79 -13.17
C ARG A 118 0.49 -6.48 -14.29
N ASN A 119 1.33 -7.42 -13.89
CA ASN A 119 2.08 -8.33 -14.73
C ASN A 119 1.80 -9.79 -14.30
N ARG A 120 2.63 -10.72 -14.72
CA ARG A 120 2.60 -12.13 -14.32
C ARG A 120 3.87 -12.54 -13.59
N LEU A 121 4.54 -11.57 -12.94
CA LEU A 121 5.84 -11.79 -12.30
C LEU A 121 5.74 -12.86 -11.22
N THR A 122 6.58 -13.88 -11.34
CA THR A 122 6.84 -14.87 -10.28
C THR A 122 8.09 -14.52 -9.48
N GLU A 123 8.96 -13.64 -10.03
CA GLU A 123 10.18 -13.17 -9.38
C GLU A 123 10.50 -11.72 -9.76
N ILE A 124 11.10 -11.00 -8.83
CA ILE A 124 11.71 -9.70 -9.06
C ILE A 124 13.01 -9.59 -8.26
N ASN A 125 14.12 -9.23 -8.92
CA ASN A 125 15.40 -9.04 -8.26
C ASN A 125 15.71 -7.54 -8.12
N LEU A 126 15.72 -7.05 -6.86
CA LEU A 126 16.00 -5.67 -6.45
C LEU A 126 17.39 -5.52 -5.79
N ALA A 127 18.22 -6.55 -5.79
CA ALA A 127 19.52 -6.56 -5.11
C ALA A 127 20.40 -5.38 -5.56
N GLY A 128 20.98 -4.66 -4.60
CA GLY A 128 21.86 -3.51 -4.88
C GLY A 128 21.16 -2.24 -5.35
N CYS A 129 19.83 -2.14 -5.34
CA CYS A 129 19.06 -0.93 -5.65
C CYS A 129 19.02 0.02 -4.44
N THR A 130 20.17 0.54 -4.03
CA THR A 130 20.34 1.27 -2.77
C THR A 130 19.63 2.62 -2.70
N ALA A 131 19.27 3.23 -3.84
CA ALA A 131 18.52 4.49 -3.91
C ALA A 131 17.00 4.29 -4.02
N LEU A 132 16.50 3.04 -4.02
CA LEU A 132 15.11 2.71 -4.31
C LEU A 132 14.17 3.23 -3.21
N GLN A 133 13.19 4.06 -3.60
CA GLN A 133 12.23 4.69 -2.71
C GLN A 133 10.79 4.21 -2.93
N ASN A 134 10.43 3.83 -4.16
CA ASN A 134 9.07 3.45 -4.50
C ASN A 134 9.05 2.16 -5.30
N VAL A 135 8.41 1.12 -4.76
CA VAL A 135 8.21 -0.18 -5.40
C VAL A 135 6.73 -0.49 -5.53
N GLN A 136 6.26 -0.61 -6.76
CA GLN A 136 4.89 -0.96 -7.11
C GLN A 136 4.91 -2.27 -7.90
N VAL A 137 4.57 -3.38 -7.24
CA VAL A 137 4.53 -4.73 -7.86
C VAL A 137 3.20 -5.45 -7.59
N TYR A 138 2.15 -4.67 -7.31
CA TYR A 138 0.83 -5.23 -7.04
C TYR A 138 0.22 -5.93 -8.26
N LYS A 139 -0.68 -6.90 -7.99
CA LYS A 139 -1.32 -7.74 -9.02
C LYS A 139 -0.28 -8.45 -9.89
N ASN A 140 0.50 -9.29 -9.24
CA ASN A 140 1.46 -10.22 -9.82
C ASN A 140 1.28 -11.63 -9.20
N ARG A 141 2.29 -12.48 -9.29
CA ARG A 141 2.31 -13.85 -8.74
C ARG A 141 3.53 -14.07 -7.84
N LEU A 142 4.04 -12.99 -7.23
CA LEU A 142 5.21 -13.05 -6.35
C LEU A 142 4.88 -13.82 -5.07
N THR A 143 5.79 -14.68 -4.65
CA THR A 143 5.73 -15.40 -3.37
C THR A 143 6.74 -14.85 -2.38
N GLU A 144 7.75 -14.12 -2.84
CA GLU A 144 8.79 -13.50 -2.03
C GLU A 144 9.30 -12.20 -2.66
N ILE A 145 9.93 -11.36 -1.86
CA ILE A 145 10.63 -10.15 -2.29
C ILE A 145 11.79 -9.87 -1.34
N ASP A 146 13.03 -9.75 -1.86
CA ASP A 146 14.18 -9.37 -1.04
C ASP A 146 14.30 -7.84 -0.96
N LEU A 147 14.18 -7.29 0.24
CA LEU A 147 14.26 -5.87 0.57
C LEU A 147 15.53 -5.52 1.37
N ALA A 148 16.45 -6.47 1.60
CA ALA A 148 17.60 -6.28 2.47
C ALA A 148 18.53 -5.14 2.01
N ASN A 149 18.55 -4.83 0.73
CA ASN A 149 19.41 -3.82 0.11
C ASN A 149 18.66 -2.56 -0.35
N THR A 150 17.50 -2.26 0.23
CA THR A 150 16.68 -1.09 -0.13
C THR A 150 16.49 -0.12 1.05
N PRO A 151 17.57 0.45 1.63
CA PRO A 151 17.50 1.23 2.86
C PRO A 151 16.70 2.53 2.73
N MET A 152 16.52 3.04 1.50
CA MET A 152 15.80 4.28 1.22
C MET A 152 14.32 4.06 0.89
N LEU A 153 13.82 2.82 1.00
CA LEU A 153 12.44 2.47 0.63
C LEU A 153 11.42 3.21 1.48
N GLU A 154 10.57 4.00 0.82
CA GLU A 154 9.50 4.79 1.45
C GLU A 154 8.11 4.22 1.18
N LYS A 155 7.90 3.62 0.00
CA LYS A 155 6.61 3.09 -0.42
C LYS A 155 6.76 1.71 -1.03
N LEU A 156 6.04 0.75 -0.47
CA LEU A 156 5.96 -0.62 -0.97
C LEU A 156 4.50 -1.03 -1.18
N ASN A 157 4.17 -1.41 -2.40
CA ASN A 157 2.88 -2.00 -2.70
C ASN A 157 3.09 -3.36 -3.37
N VAL A 158 2.84 -4.40 -2.61
CA VAL A 158 2.88 -5.81 -3.02
C VAL A 158 1.49 -6.45 -3.07
N SER A 159 0.43 -5.67 -2.96
CA SER A 159 -0.94 -6.18 -2.85
C SER A 159 -1.35 -7.08 -4.01
N ASN A 160 -2.25 -8.03 -3.74
CA ASN A 160 -2.71 -9.01 -4.74
C ASN A 160 -1.54 -9.78 -5.39
N ASN A 161 -0.74 -10.42 -4.55
CA ASN A 161 0.30 -11.37 -4.88
C ASN A 161 0.06 -12.69 -4.10
N LEU A 162 1.07 -13.56 -4.02
CA LEU A 162 0.95 -14.89 -3.42
C LEU A 162 1.86 -15.07 -2.20
N PHE A 163 2.15 -13.99 -1.48
CA PHE A 163 2.97 -14.04 -0.26
C PHE A 163 2.23 -14.79 0.85
N VAL A 164 2.89 -15.73 1.49
CA VAL A 164 2.44 -16.35 2.75
C VAL A 164 3.06 -15.63 3.94
N GLU A 165 4.27 -15.13 3.76
CA GLU A 165 5.02 -14.36 4.76
C GLU A 165 5.58 -13.09 4.14
N LEU A 166 5.64 -12.01 4.90
CA LEU A 166 6.29 -10.76 4.50
C LEU A 166 6.98 -10.11 5.69
N SER A 167 8.23 -9.69 5.50
CA SER A 167 8.96 -8.93 6.50
C SER A 167 9.49 -7.62 5.90
N VAL A 168 9.22 -6.51 6.59
CA VAL A 168 9.76 -5.18 6.30
C VAL A 168 10.59 -4.65 7.47
N ALA A 169 11.09 -5.54 8.33
CA ALA A 169 11.78 -5.19 9.58
C ALA A 169 13.02 -4.28 9.39
N ASN A 170 13.68 -4.32 8.23
CA ASN A 170 14.85 -3.50 7.92
C ASN A 170 14.53 -2.26 7.07
N CYS A 171 13.26 -1.99 6.80
CA CYS A 171 12.82 -0.86 5.99
C CYS A 171 12.55 0.36 6.88
N PHE A 172 13.59 0.91 7.53
CA PHE A 172 13.46 1.98 8.54
C PHE A 172 12.80 3.27 8.01
N ASN A 173 12.88 3.54 6.70
CA ASN A 173 12.29 4.71 6.04
C ASN A 173 10.92 4.45 5.43
N LEU A 174 10.37 3.23 5.55
CA LEU A 174 9.11 2.85 4.96
C LEU A 174 7.94 3.61 5.60
N LYS A 175 7.25 4.42 4.81
CA LYS A 175 6.11 5.24 5.22
C LYS A 175 4.76 4.59 4.89
N THR A 176 4.71 3.81 3.82
CA THR A 176 3.49 3.17 3.36
C THR A 176 3.76 1.74 2.91
N LEU A 177 3.07 0.80 3.53
CA LEU A 177 3.01 -0.60 3.13
C LEU A 177 1.59 -0.96 2.72
N ASN A 178 1.42 -1.46 1.51
CA ASN A 178 0.20 -2.12 1.07
C ASN A 178 0.51 -3.57 0.67
N CYS A 179 0.01 -4.51 1.47
CA CYS A 179 0.12 -5.95 1.25
C CYS A 179 -1.27 -6.65 1.33
N GLN A 180 -2.33 -5.92 0.96
CA GLN A 180 -3.69 -6.46 0.93
C GLN A 180 -3.84 -7.60 -0.08
N GLY A 181 -4.63 -8.62 0.26
CA GLY A 181 -4.98 -9.71 -0.65
C GLY A 181 -3.78 -10.56 -1.10
N CYS A 182 -2.86 -10.86 -0.18
CA CYS A 182 -1.65 -11.62 -0.45
C CYS A 182 -1.65 -13.05 0.13
N HIS A 183 -2.69 -13.45 0.86
CA HIS A 183 -2.76 -14.72 1.62
C HIS A 183 -1.78 -14.81 2.80
N LEU A 184 -1.34 -13.67 3.35
CA LEU A 184 -0.37 -13.62 4.44
C LEU A 184 -0.89 -14.32 5.70
N GLU A 185 -0.11 -15.27 6.20
CA GLU A 185 -0.26 -15.89 7.52
C GLU A 185 0.64 -15.20 8.56
N SER A 186 1.72 -14.54 8.09
CA SER A 186 2.66 -13.79 8.94
C SER A 186 3.10 -12.48 8.29
N LEU A 187 3.08 -11.40 9.10
CA LEU A 187 3.57 -10.07 8.70
C LEU A 187 4.45 -9.48 9.80
N ASN A 188 5.71 -9.20 9.48
CA ASN A 188 6.65 -8.56 10.39
C ASN A 188 6.93 -7.11 9.97
N VAL A 189 6.44 -6.15 10.76
CA VAL A 189 6.65 -4.71 10.59
C VAL A 189 7.58 -4.12 11.65
N SER A 190 8.15 -4.94 12.53
CA SER A 190 9.01 -4.47 13.62
C SER A 190 10.21 -3.70 13.07
N GLY A 191 10.48 -2.51 13.63
CA GLY A 191 11.58 -1.64 13.15
C GLY A 191 11.24 -0.73 11.97
N ALA A 192 10.06 -0.82 11.36
CA ALA A 192 9.59 0.13 10.35
C ALA A 192 9.14 1.45 11.03
N GLN A 193 10.05 2.14 11.69
CA GLN A 193 9.78 3.29 12.58
C GLN A 193 9.10 4.48 11.90
N ALA A 194 9.29 4.64 10.58
CA ALA A 194 8.66 5.69 9.80
C ALA A 194 7.26 5.32 9.26
N LEU A 195 6.76 4.10 9.55
CA LEU A 195 5.52 3.58 8.98
C LEU A 195 4.32 4.40 9.46
N ARG A 196 3.59 4.98 8.50
CA ARG A 196 2.38 5.78 8.73
C ARG A 196 1.11 5.10 8.25
N ASN A 197 1.21 4.34 7.17
CA ASN A 197 0.07 3.68 6.57
C ASN A 197 0.37 2.20 6.38
N LEU A 198 -0.40 1.35 7.04
CA LEU A 198 -0.34 -0.10 6.93
C LEU A 198 -1.70 -0.62 6.45
N TYR A 199 -1.72 -1.17 5.25
CA TYR A 199 -2.88 -1.81 4.65
C TYR A 199 -2.56 -3.29 4.43
N CYS A 200 -3.07 -4.16 5.31
CA CYS A 200 -2.85 -5.61 5.28
C CYS A 200 -4.16 -6.41 5.41
N GLY A 201 -5.28 -5.80 5.01
CA GLY A 201 -6.56 -6.50 4.92
C GLY A 201 -6.58 -7.60 3.85
N TYR A 202 -7.63 -8.43 3.85
CA TYR A 202 -7.82 -9.53 2.90
C TYR A 202 -6.65 -10.52 2.90
N ASN A 203 -6.26 -10.98 4.10
CA ASN A 203 -5.18 -11.95 4.33
C ASN A 203 -5.66 -13.07 5.27
N LYS A 204 -4.72 -13.83 5.85
CA LYS A 204 -4.99 -14.91 6.80
C LYS A 204 -4.25 -14.71 8.12
N LEU A 205 -4.04 -13.43 8.51
CA LEU A 205 -3.34 -13.11 9.74
C LEU A 205 -4.16 -13.54 10.95
N THR A 206 -3.58 -14.33 11.82
CA THR A 206 -4.17 -14.70 13.12
C THR A 206 -3.73 -13.76 14.24
N SER A 207 -2.67 -13.00 14.01
CA SER A 207 -2.15 -11.96 14.91
C SER A 207 -1.32 -10.92 14.15
N LEU A 208 -1.16 -9.73 14.73
CA LEU A 208 -0.28 -8.68 14.20
C LEU A 208 0.39 -7.95 15.38
N GLN A 209 1.72 -7.86 15.34
CA GLN A 209 2.53 -7.13 16.31
C GLN A 209 2.88 -5.75 15.76
N LEU A 210 2.65 -4.70 16.57
CA LEU A 210 2.83 -3.30 16.18
C LEU A 210 3.92 -2.58 17.01
N SER A 211 4.86 -3.34 17.57
CA SER A 211 5.98 -2.76 18.30
C SER A 211 6.96 -2.04 17.36
N GLY A 212 7.35 -0.81 17.72
CA GLY A 212 8.32 -0.02 16.95
C GLY A 212 7.71 0.69 15.72
N VAL A 213 6.37 0.88 15.68
CA VAL A 213 5.67 1.62 14.61
C VAL A 213 4.83 2.77 15.17
N GLU A 214 5.37 3.51 16.15
CA GLU A 214 4.66 4.59 16.87
C GLU A 214 4.23 5.76 15.97
N ALA A 215 4.80 5.87 14.76
CA ALA A 215 4.40 6.85 13.76
C ALA A 215 3.13 6.45 12.97
N LEU A 216 2.55 5.26 13.24
CA LEU A 216 1.41 4.72 12.50
C LEU A 216 0.19 5.63 12.65
N GLN A 217 -0.40 6.00 11.50
CA GLN A 217 -1.57 6.88 11.40
C GLN A 217 -2.81 6.13 10.92
N ASN A 218 -2.64 5.23 9.99
CA ASN A 218 -3.74 4.46 9.40
C ASN A 218 -3.40 2.97 9.43
N LEU A 219 -4.26 2.20 10.07
CA LEU A 219 -4.17 0.75 10.14
C LEU A 219 -5.43 0.13 9.58
N ASN A 220 -5.28 -0.68 8.53
CA ASN A 220 -6.35 -1.50 8.00
C ASN A 220 -5.92 -2.97 8.04
N ILE A 221 -6.64 -3.78 8.83
CA ILE A 221 -6.50 -5.22 9.01
C ILE A 221 -7.82 -5.96 8.75
N ASP A 222 -8.73 -5.35 7.99
CA ASP A 222 -10.02 -5.96 7.66
C ASP A 222 -9.85 -7.29 6.92
N ASP A 223 -10.86 -8.16 7.03
CA ASP A 223 -10.88 -9.48 6.37
C ASP A 223 -9.59 -10.29 6.63
N ASN A 224 -9.41 -10.69 7.91
CA ASN A 224 -8.33 -11.56 8.41
C ASN A 224 -8.92 -12.59 9.40
N GLU A 225 -8.06 -13.35 10.09
CA GLU A 225 -8.44 -14.41 11.03
C GLU A 225 -8.03 -14.06 12.49
N ILE A 226 -7.94 -12.77 12.82
CA ILE A 226 -7.48 -12.32 14.14
C ILE A 226 -8.59 -12.56 15.18
N THR A 227 -8.23 -13.23 16.30
CA THR A 227 -9.19 -13.55 17.38
C THR A 227 -9.13 -12.60 18.57
N THR A 228 -7.98 -11.98 18.79
CA THR A 228 -7.77 -10.98 19.86
C THR A 228 -6.84 -9.90 19.35
N PHE A 229 -7.24 -8.63 19.51
CA PHE A 229 -6.42 -7.51 19.09
C PHE A 229 -6.35 -6.44 20.19
N ILE A 230 -5.14 -6.20 20.68
CA ILE A 230 -4.88 -5.16 21.68
C ILE A 230 -3.90 -4.16 21.08
N VAL A 231 -4.37 -2.94 20.90
CA VAL A 231 -3.58 -1.80 20.40
C VAL A 231 -3.29 -0.87 21.55
N SER A 232 -2.03 -0.56 21.80
CA SER A 232 -1.65 0.36 22.86
C SER A 232 -0.43 1.17 22.48
N GLY A 233 -0.42 2.46 22.89
CA GLY A 233 0.76 3.31 22.74
C GLY A 233 1.08 3.69 21.29
N LEU A 234 0.06 3.85 20.45
CA LEU A 234 0.19 4.40 19.09
C LEU A 234 -0.37 5.84 19.06
N PRO A 235 0.39 6.83 19.52
CA PRO A 235 -0.11 8.19 19.74
C PRO A 235 -0.51 8.91 18.45
N SER A 236 0.00 8.46 17.31
CA SER A 236 -0.29 9.02 15.99
C SER A 236 -1.44 8.32 15.26
N LEU A 237 -1.95 7.18 15.78
CA LEU A 237 -2.99 6.38 15.12
C LEU A 237 -4.29 7.19 15.04
N ALA A 238 -4.72 7.51 13.83
CA ALA A 238 -5.92 8.29 13.55
C ALA A 238 -7.09 7.41 13.07
N SER A 239 -6.83 6.33 12.36
CA SER A 239 -7.85 5.42 11.84
C SER A 239 -7.47 3.96 12.06
N LEU A 240 -8.40 3.20 12.65
CA LEU A 240 -8.31 1.75 12.85
C LEU A 240 -9.51 1.08 12.16
N ILE A 241 -9.22 0.28 11.13
CA ILE A 241 -10.20 -0.55 10.43
C ILE A 241 -9.81 -2.01 10.65
N CYS A 242 -10.68 -2.77 11.34
CA CYS A 242 -10.44 -4.15 11.72
C CYS A 242 -11.71 -5.02 11.64
N SER A 243 -12.61 -4.65 10.73
CA SER A 243 -13.84 -5.41 10.45
C SER A 243 -13.55 -6.78 9.83
N ASP A 244 -14.58 -7.63 9.78
CA ASP A 244 -14.51 -8.93 9.13
C ASP A 244 -13.29 -9.76 9.62
N ASN A 245 -13.25 -9.98 10.94
CA ASN A 245 -12.28 -10.84 11.62
C ASN A 245 -13.04 -11.79 12.57
N ASN A 246 -12.31 -12.57 13.36
CA ASN A 246 -12.87 -13.49 14.36
C ASN A 246 -12.62 -12.97 15.79
N MET A 247 -12.59 -11.63 15.97
CA MET A 247 -12.21 -11.02 17.24
C MET A 247 -13.28 -11.22 18.30
N VAL A 248 -12.91 -11.82 19.42
CA VAL A 248 -13.73 -11.89 20.65
C VAL A 248 -13.44 -10.68 21.56
N THR A 249 -12.21 -10.17 21.49
CA THR A 249 -11.76 -9.02 22.29
C THR A 249 -11.02 -8.01 21.44
N LEU A 250 -11.44 -6.75 21.52
CA LEU A 250 -10.72 -5.58 20.99
C LEU A 250 -10.47 -4.58 22.12
N GLY A 251 -9.21 -4.27 22.36
CA GLY A 251 -8.80 -3.22 23.30
C GLY A 251 -7.94 -2.17 22.59
N VAL A 252 -8.32 -0.90 22.70
CA VAL A 252 -7.56 0.23 22.17
C VAL A 252 -7.25 1.20 23.30
N ARG A 253 -5.95 1.47 23.52
CA ARG A 253 -5.48 2.25 24.68
C ARG A 253 -4.39 3.24 24.29
N ASN A 254 -4.42 4.44 24.94
CA ASN A 254 -3.38 5.47 24.76
C ASN A 254 -3.17 5.83 23.26
N CYS A 255 -4.25 5.93 22.48
CA CYS A 255 -4.24 6.32 21.06
C CYS A 255 -4.83 7.73 20.94
N ASN A 256 -4.08 8.74 21.34
CA ASN A 256 -4.59 10.11 21.51
C ASN A 256 -5.03 10.78 20.19
N ALA A 257 -4.50 10.37 19.04
CA ALA A 257 -4.91 10.91 17.74
C ALA A 257 -6.09 10.15 17.09
N LEU A 258 -6.61 9.10 17.73
CA LEU A 258 -7.62 8.23 17.15
C LEU A 258 -8.93 8.97 16.92
N LEU A 259 -9.42 8.92 15.68
CA LEU A 259 -10.66 9.55 15.24
C LEU A 259 -11.72 8.51 14.88
N ASP A 260 -11.30 7.45 14.21
CA ASP A 260 -12.21 6.47 13.64
C ASP A 260 -11.83 5.05 14.07
N VAL A 261 -12.81 4.30 14.56
CA VAL A 261 -12.71 2.86 14.86
C VAL A 261 -13.82 2.12 14.14
N VAL A 262 -13.46 1.21 13.24
CA VAL A 262 -14.40 0.35 12.52
C VAL A 262 -14.02 -1.10 12.80
N CYS A 263 -14.86 -1.78 13.59
CA CYS A 263 -14.66 -3.16 14.05
C CYS A 263 -15.94 -4.02 13.87
N SER A 264 -16.74 -3.67 12.87
CA SER A 264 -17.96 -4.41 12.54
C SER A 264 -17.66 -5.82 12.02
N TYR A 265 -18.66 -6.71 12.07
CA TYR A 265 -18.52 -8.09 11.60
C TYR A 265 -17.35 -8.83 12.27
N ASN A 266 -17.45 -8.94 13.60
CA ASN A 266 -16.59 -9.74 14.46
C ASN A 266 -17.44 -10.54 15.46
N ASP A 267 -16.81 -11.25 16.37
CA ASP A 267 -17.45 -11.98 17.46
C ASP A 267 -17.22 -11.26 18.82
N LEU A 268 -17.13 -9.91 18.82
CA LEU A 268 -16.74 -9.14 19.99
C LEU A 268 -17.76 -9.28 21.13
N THR A 269 -17.30 -9.85 22.23
CA THR A 269 -17.98 -9.79 23.54
C THR A 269 -17.42 -8.66 24.40
N THR A 270 -16.19 -8.20 24.09
CA THR A 270 -15.50 -7.12 24.80
C THR A 270 -14.89 -6.13 23.82
N PHE A 271 -15.27 -4.86 23.96
CA PHE A 271 -14.69 -3.74 23.23
C PHE A 271 -14.40 -2.59 24.20
N THR A 272 -13.17 -2.12 24.25
CA THR A 272 -12.74 -1.02 25.12
C THR A 272 -11.96 0.05 24.35
N LEU A 273 -12.23 1.32 24.71
CA LEU A 273 -11.51 2.52 24.25
C LEU A 273 -11.01 3.28 25.48
N ASP A 274 -9.79 3.00 25.90
CA ASP A 274 -9.21 3.64 27.10
C ASP A 274 -8.19 4.71 26.66
N ASP A 275 -8.29 5.92 27.22
CA ASP A 275 -7.40 7.04 26.88
C ASP A 275 -7.30 7.34 25.37
N CYS A 276 -8.46 7.32 24.69
CA CYS A 276 -8.63 7.69 23.28
C CYS A 276 -9.62 8.86 23.14
N PRO A 277 -9.32 10.05 23.66
CA PRO A 277 -10.31 11.12 23.92
C PRO A 277 -10.87 11.79 22.66
N ASN A 278 -10.22 11.62 21.50
CA ASN A 278 -10.57 12.33 20.27
C ASN A 278 -11.44 11.52 19.29
N VAL A 279 -11.91 10.34 19.70
CA VAL A 279 -12.73 9.48 18.83
C VAL A 279 -14.02 10.18 18.43
N GLN A 280 -14.28 10.20 17.10
CA GLN A 280 -15.44 10.84 16.49
C GLN A 280 -16.42 9.84 15.86
N TYR A 281 -15.89 8.72 15.39
CA TYR A 281 -16.68 7.67 14.75
C TYR A 281 -16.35 6.29 15.30
N VAL A 282 -17.40 5.57 15.70
CA VAL A 282 -17.31 4.16 16.10
C VAL A 282 -18.36 3.36 15.33
N ASP A 283 -17.89 2.31 14.64
CA ASP A 283 -18.75 1.26 14.10
C ASP A 283 -18.33 -0.10 14.69
N CYS A 284 -19.11 -0.58 15.65
CA CYS A 284 -18.99 -1.90 16.26
C CYS A 284 -20.22 -2.77 15.97
N SER A 285 -20.91 -2.52 14.86
CA SER A 285 -22.09 -3.29 14.45
C SER A 285 -21.75 -4.74 14.10
N TYR A 286 -22.77 -5.61 14.15
CA TYR A 286 -22.61 -7.04 13.86
C TYR A 286 -21.53 -7.68 14.72
N ASN A 287 -21.77 -7.69 16.04
CA ASN A 287 -20.92 -8.29 17.06
C ASN A 287 -21.81 -8.96 18.14
N ASP A 288 -21.20 -9.48 19.20
CA ASP A 288 -21.89 -10.13 20.33
C ASP A 288 -21.82 -9.30 21.63
N LEU A 289 -21.70 -7.96 21.52
CA LEU A 289 -21.60 -7.07 22.67
C LEU A 289 -22.87 -7.08 23.51
N THR A 290 -22.74 -7.42 24.78
CA THR A 290 -23.84 -7.30 25.79
C THR A 290 -23.79 -5.96 26.52
N GLN A 291 -22.64 -5.30 26.51
CA GLN A 291 -22.41 -3.99 27.10
C GLN A 291 -21.50 -3.16 26.17
N LEU A 292 -21.71 -1.86 26.13
CA LEU A 292 -20.87 -0.91 25.42
C LEU A 292 -20.62 0.30 26.33
N VAL A 293 -19.37 0.47 26.74
CA VAL A 293 -18.95 1.58 27.61
C VAL A 293 -18.00 2.48 26.82
N LEU A 294 -18.49 3.67 26.49
CA LEU A 294 -17.74 4.70 25.74
C LEU A 294 -17.51 5.94 26.61
N SER A 295 -17.08 5.71 27.86
CA SER A 295 -16.85 6.81 28.81
C SER A 295 -15.78 7.78 28.31
N ASN A 296 -16.05 9.08 28.47
CA ASN A 296 -15.15 10.18 28.09
C ASN A 296 -14.94 10.39 26.58
N GLN A 297 -15.83 9.87 25.72
CA GLN A 297 -15.78 10.09 24.28
C GLN A 297 -16.50 11.40 23.88
N THR A 298 -16.12 12.52 24.49
CA THR A 298 -16.80 13.81 24.36
C THR A 298 -16.82 14.40 22.95
N PHE A 299 -16.01 13.88 22.03
CA PHE A 299 -16.01 14.24 20.61
C PHE A 299 -16.73 13.23 19.71
N LEU A 300 -17.32 12.18 20.25
CA LEU A 300 -18.03 11.17 19.48
C LEU A 300 -19.24 11.80 18.76
N GLN A 301 -19.20 11.76 17.43
CA GLN A 301 -20.24 12.33 16.57
C GLN A 301 -21.20 11.28 16.04
N ARG A 302 -20.69 10.07 15.84
CA ARG A 302 -21.44 9.00 15.21
C ARG A 302 -21.13 7.64 15.84
N LEU A 303 -22.18 6.97 16.31
CA LEU A 303 -22.12 5.64 16.88
C LEU A 303 -22.98 4.67 16.07
N ILE A 304 -22.39 3.57 15.59
CA ILE A 304 -23.08 2.46 14.95
C ILE A 304 -22.81 1.20 15.78
N CYS A 305 -23.82 0.69 16.45
CA CYS A 305 -23.75 -0.50 17.31
C CYS A 305 -24.93 -1.45 17.08
N ASN A 306 -25.52 -1.40 15.89
CA ASN A 306 -26.65 -2.28 15.53
C ASN A 306 -26.20 -3.74 15.40
N ASN A 307 -27.17 -4.67 15.54
CA ASN A 307 -26.90 -6.10 15.49
C ASN A 307 -25.86 -6.52 16.55
N ASN A 308 -26.21 -6.30 17.80
CA ASN A 308 -25.49 -6.73 18.99
C ASN A 308 -26.49 -7.31 20.03
N GLN A 309 -26.06 -7.54 21.23
CA GLN A 309 -26.86 -8.07 22.34
C GLN A 309 -26.97 -7.06 23.49
N LEU A 310 -26.86 -5.75 23.20
CA LEU A 310 -26.89 -4.68 24.20
C LEU A 310 -28.24 -4.63 24.93
N THR A 311 -28.23 -4.64 26.26
CA THR A 311 -29.44 -4.49 27.09
C THR A 311 -29.61 -3.05 27.57
N MET A 312 -28.53 -2.28 27.61
CA MET A 312 -28.49 -0.86 27.95
C MET A 312 -27.58 -0.12 27.01
N LEU A 313 -27.92 1.12 26.68
CA LEU A 313 -27.03 2.05 25.98
C LEU A 313 -27.13 3.41 26.70
N ASP A 314 -26.02 3.82 27.31
CA ASP A 314 -25.91 5.13 27.96
C ASP A 314 -24.87 5.97 27.18
N VAL A 315 -25.33 7.00 26.53
CA VAL A 315 -24.55 8.01 25.81
C VAL A 315 -24.70 9.40 26.41
N SER A 316 -25.17 9.44 27.69
CA SER A 316 -25.35 10.70 28.39
C SER A 316 -24.07 11.50 28.42
N PHE A 317 -24.23 12.83 28.21
CA PHE A 317 -23.14 13.81 28.14
C PHE A 317 -22.24 13.78 26.91
N ASP A 318 -22.53 12.93 25.90
CA ASP A 318 -21.84 12.94 24.61
C ASP A 318 -22.37 14.09 23.75
N GLN A 319 -21.97 15.31 24.06
CA GLN A 319 -22.52 16.54 23.46
C GLN A 319 -22.25 16.66 21.96
N ALA A 320 -21.20 16.03 21.42
CA ALA A 320 -20.89 16.04 20.00
C ALA A 320 -21.75 15.05 19.18
N LEU A 321 -22.47 14.13 19.85
CA LEU A 321 -23.16 13.03 19.21
C LEU A 321 -24.34 13.53 18.35
N THR A 322 -24.34 13.17 17.07
CA THR A 322 -25.38 13.59 16.10
C THR A 322 -26.18 12.43 15.54
N TYR A 323 -25.61 11.23 15.56
CA TYR A 323 -26.22 10.03 14.97
C TYR A 323 -25.94 8.78 15.79
N ILE A 324 -27.00 8.00 16.04
CA ILE A 324 -26.91 6.66 16.64
C ILE A 324 -27.67 5.67 15.77
N ASN A 325 -27.08 4.52 15.49
CA ASN A 325 -27.76 3.33 15.01
C ASN A 325 -27.55 2.18 16.00
N CYS A 326 -28.56 1.90 16.79
CA CYS A 326 -28.58 0.79 17.76
C CYS A 326 -29.70 -0.23 17.48
N ARG A 327 -30.13 -0.35 16.22
CA ARG A 327 -31.15 -1.34 15.79
C ARG A 327 -30.70 -2.76 16.10
N PHE A 328 -31.68 -3.66 16.20
CA PHE A 328 -31.41 -5.09 16.40
C PHE A 328 -30.51 -5.35 17.62
N ASN A 329 -30.94 -4.89 18.77
CA ASN A 329 -30.36 -5.13 20.08
C ASN A 329 -31.44 -5.58 21.07
N GLN A 330 -31.12 -5.61 22.34
CA GLN A 330 -32.04 -5.96 23.44
C GLN A 330 -32.21 -4.77 24.42
N ILE A 331 -32.08 -3.52 23.94
CA ILE A 331 -32.01 -2.31 24.75
C ILE A 331 -33.38 -2.01 25.37
N THR A 332 -33.45 -2.08 26.69
CA THR A 332 -34.60 -1.66 27.51
C THR A 332 -34.34 -0.36 28.30
N ASP A 333 -33.07 0.03 28.43
CA ASP A 333 -32.64 1.27 29.10
C ASP A 333 -31.74 2.06 28.15
N PHE A 334 -32.32 3.14 27.57
CA PHE A 334 -31.59 4.01 26.63
C PHE A 334 -31.50 5.44 27.21
N ARG A 335 -30.29 5.91 27.50
CA ARG A 335 -30.02 7.17 28.15
C ARG A 335 -29.28 8.13 27.24
N THR A 336 -29.83 9.36 27.11
CA THR A 336 -29.30 10.41 26.22
C THR A 336 -29.27 11.78 26.92
N ILE A 337 -29.06 11.79 28.25
CA ILE A 337 -29.06 13.05 29.01
C ILE A 337 -27.95 13.97 28.49
N ALA A 338 -28.33 15.24 28.24
CA ALA A 338 -27.40 16.27 27.72
C ALA A 338 -26.72 15.95 26.34
N CYS A 339 -27.39 15.18 25.49
CA CYS A 339 -27.01 14.97 24.11
C CYS A 339 -27.70 15.97 23.18
N ASP A 340 -27.45 17.27 23.36
CA ASP A 340 -28.25 18.36 22.77
C ASP A 340 -28.10 18.44 21.22
N ASN A 341 -27.07 17.84 20.66
CA ASN A 341 -26.80 17.81 19.22
C ASN A 341 -27.35 16.54 18.53
N LEU A 342 -27.94 15.61 19.28
CA LEU A 342 -28.43 14.35 18.72
C LEU A 342 -29.65 14.60 17.80
N ARG A 343 -29.49 14.28 16.52
CA ARG A 343 -30.47 14.55 15.46
C ARG A 343 -31.17 13.31 14.95
N MET A 344 -30.48 12.18 14.98
CA MET A 344 -30.99 10.95 14.40
C MET A 344 -30.67 9.75 15.28
N VAL A 345 -31.72 9.03 15.66
CA VAL A 345 -31.62 7.78 16.41
C VAL A 345 -32.36 6.70 15.63
N ALA A 346 -31.69 5.66 15.27
CA ALA A 346 -32.25 4.46 14.69
C ALA A 346 -32.20 3.34 15.74
N CYS A 347 -33.32 3.07 16.38
CA CYS A 347 -33.43 2.11 17.50
C CYS A 347 -34.47 1.01 17.29
N GLN A 348 -35.00 0.83 16.08
CA GLN A 348 -35.99 -0.21 15.76
C GLN A 348 -35.41 -1.60 16.06
N TRP A 349 -36.32 -2.55 16.35
CA TRP A 349 -35.97 -3.93 16.69
C TRP A 349 -35.17 -4.05 18.01
N ASN A 350 -35.55 -3.23 18.98
CA ASN A 350 -35.33 -3.41 20.42
C ASN A 350 -36.68 -3.73 21.10
N PRO A 351 -36.69 -4.31 22.32
CA PRO A 351 -37.90 -4.58 23.05
C PRO A 351 -38.82 -3.37 23.28
#